data_d6ab73cc0cddea4162cf30b6e357af5b
#
_entry.id   d6ab73cc0cddea4162cf30b6e357af5b
#
_cell.length_a   1.000
_cell.length_b   1.000
_cell.length_c   1.000
_cell.angle_alpha   90.00
_cell.angle_beta   90.00
_cell.angle_gamma   90.00
#
_symmetry.space_group_name_H-M   'P 1'
#
loop_
_entity.id
_entity.type
_entity.pdbx_description
1 polymer ?
#
loop_
_entity_poly.entity_id
_entity_poly.type
_entity_poly.pdbx_seq_one_letter_code
_entity_poly.pdbx_strand_id
1 'polypeptide(L)'
;MAFVHLHNHTVFSMLDGATRIQDMVNRAVELGMPAVAITDHGYMYGVPDLALACDAVNHNTPEYKTWSHDKAFLEKDRRDELVEPDPEANPREHAQYVKDMAMWDEKGNIDELKPPLVIKPIFGCEVYFTPDETLARDHKPELYHMILLAKDQEGYVNLMQTVSEAAVQGFYYKPRVTLDNLRRHAKGMICTSACIAGIIPKYIDRGDMEGAIKWAETFRDTFEPGDFYIEIQEHGITTDNGLTDEQMDRTLIDIAKQVGVNVAERAKAKGI
;
A
#
# COMPACT_ATOMS: atom_id res chain seq x y z
N MET A 1 5.05 10.79 -15.57
CA MET A 1 4.28 10.10 -14.51
C MET A 1 5.28 9.52 -13.54
N ALA A 2 5.15 9.77 -12.24
CA ALA A 2 6.02 9.14 -11.24
C ALA A 2 5.58 7.68 -11.07
N PHE A 3 6.54 6.76 -11.04
CA PHE A 3 6.30 5.34 -10.84
C PHE A 3 6.21 5.03 -9.34
N VAL A 4 5.40 4.04 -8.95
CA VAL A 4 5.30 3.53 -7.57
C VAL A 4 5.37 2.02 -7.59
N HIS A 5 6.31 1.44 -6.84
CA HIS A 5 6.35 0.00 -6.63
C HIS A 5 5.26 -0.43 -5.65
N LEU A 6 4.34 -1.28 -6.11
CA LEU A 6 3.19 -1.78 -5.32
C LEU A 6 3.40 -3.19 -4.78
N HIS A 7 4.43 -3.92 -5.22
CA HIS A 7 4.74 -5.29 -4.84
C HIS A 7 6.21 -5.39 -4.41
N ASN A 8 6.47 -5.31 -3.11
CA ASN A 8 7.81 -5.31 -2.53
C ASN A 8 7.88 -6.21 -1.30
N HIS A 9 8.99 -6.96 -1.22
CA HIS A 9 9.33 -7.80 -0.08
C HIS A 9 10.47 -7.18 0.72
N THR A 10 10.35 -7.22 2.04
CA THR A 10 11.34 -6.70 2.98
C THR A 10 12.01 -7.82 3.78
N VAL A 11 12.87 -7.47 4.71
CA VAL A 11 13.49 -8.43 5.64
C VAL A 11 12.49 -9.28 6.43
N PHE A 12 11.19 -8.89 6.47
CA PHE A 12 10.12 -9.68 7.08
C PHE A 12 9.66 -10.84 6.18
N SER A 13 9.98 -10.82 4.89
CA SER A 13 9.82 -11.95 3.95
C SER A 13 11.09 -12.83 4.01
N MET A 14 11.30 -13.54 5.11
CA MET A 14 12.55 -14.13 5.57
C MET A 14 13.30 -15.01 4.57
N LEU A 15 12.64 -15.57 3.54
CA LEU A 15 13.27 -16.49 2.59
C LEU A 15 13.81 -15.80 1.34
N ASP A 16 13.24 -14.64 0.97
CA ASP A 16 13.52 -13.97 -0.30
C ASP A 16 13.64 -12.45 -0.19
N GLY A 17 13.20 -11.84 0.93
CA GLY A 17 13.31 -10.42 1.18
C GLY A 17 14.60 -10.04 1.92
N ALA A 18 15.47 -9.24 1.28
CA ALA A 18 16.71 -8.73 1.89
C ALA A 18 16.65 -7.21 2.16
N THR A 19 15.64 -6.51 1.66
CA THR A 19 15.54 -5.06 1.69
C THR A 19 15.14 -4.58 3.08
N ARG A 20 15.94 -3.70 3.69
CA ARG A 20 15.56 -3.00 4.92
C ARG A 20 14.56 -1.89 4.59
N ILE A 21 13.53 -1.74 5.42
CA ILE A 21 12.45 -0.78 5.17
C ILE A 21 12.97 0.65 5.04
N GLN A 22 13.88 1.08 5.92
CA GLN A 22 14.45 2.43 5.84
C GLN A 22 15.22 2.67 4.53
N ASP A 23 15.98 1.67 4.06
CA ASP A 23 16.73 1.76 2.80
C ASP A 23 15.77 1.83 1.60
N MET A 24 14.68 1.07 1.63
CA MET A 24 13.62 1.11 0.62
C MET A 24 12.96 2.49 0.55
N VAL A 25 12.60 3.07 1.68
CA VAL A 25 11.99 4.41 1.74
C VAL A 25 12.96 5.47 1.23
N ASN A 26 14.21 5.46 1.70
CA ASN A 26 15.24 6.39 1.24
C ASN A 26 15.46 6.29 -0.28
N ARG A 27 15.52 5.06 -0.80
CA ARG A 27 15.71 4.84 -2.24
C ARG A 27 14.51 5.32 -3.06
N ALA A 28 13.29 5.09 -2.58
CA ALA A 28 12.08 5.61 -3.24
C ALA A 28 12.09 7.14 -3.32
N VAL A 29 12.50 7.81 -2.25
CA VAL A 29 12.65 9.29 -2.22
C VAL A 29 13.74 9.75 -3.19
N GLU A 30 14.92 9.13 -3.21
CA GLU A 30 16.00 9.44 -4.16
C GLU A 30 15.56 9.31 -5.63
N LEU A 31 14.70 8.34 -5.92
CA LEU A 31 14.15 8.12 -7.25
C LEU A 31 12.94 9.01 -7.58
N GLY A 32 12.52 9.89 -6.66
CA GLY A 32 11.38 10.77 -6.83
C GLY A 32 10.03 10.05 -6.85
N MET A 33 9.93 8.89 -6.21
CA MET A 33 8.66 8.16 -6.07
C MET A 33 7.78 8.84 -5.02
N PRO A 34 6.51 9.13 -5.30
CA PRO A 34 5.62 9.80 -4.35
C PRO A 34 5.09 8.83 -3.28
N ALA A 35 5.26 7.52 -3.46
CA ALA A 35 4.77 6.49 -2.55
C ALA A 35 5.61 5.21 -2.67
N VAL A 36 5.52 4.35 -1.66
CA VAL A 36 6.11 3.01 -1.66
C VAL A 36 5.21 2.04 -0.89
N ALA A 37 5.02 0.84 -1.43
CA ALA A 37 4.23 -0.20 -0.78
C ALA A 37 5.12 -1.21 -0.06
N ILE A 38 4.53 -1.88 0.95
CA ILE A 38 5.05 -3.10 1.55
C ILE A 38 4.03 -4.22 1.34
N THR A 39 4.48 -5.37 0.88
CA THR A 39 3.64 -6.55 0.60
C THR A 39 4.37 -7.84 0.96
N ASP A 40 4.84 -7.94 2.22
CA ASP A 40 5.50 -9.12 2.72
C ASP A 40 4.59 -10.35 2.72
N HIS A 41 5.20 -11.53 2.65
CA HIS A 41 4.51 -12.81 2.56
C HIS A 41 3.67 -13.14 3.79
N GLY A 42 2.36 -13.21 3.63
CA GLY A 42 1.39 -13.77 4.58
C GLY A 42 1.18 -12.98 5.87
N TYR A 43 1.95 -11.92 6.11
CA TYR A 43 1.90 -11.14 7.36
C TYR A 43 2.17 -9.65 7.11
N MET A 44 1.74 -8.82 8.07
CA MET A 44 1.87 -7.36 8.02
C MET A 44 2.88 -6.81 9.04
N TYR A 45 3.89 -7.59 9.42
CA TYR A 45 4.83 -7.21 10.50
C TYR A 45 5.64 -5.96 10.20
N GLY A 46 5.99 -5.72 8.93
CA GLY A 46 6.76 -4.55 8.51
C GLY A 46 5.94 -3.26 8.36
N VAL A 47 4.61 -3.31 8.45
CA VAL A 47 3.74 -2.14 8.24
C VAL A 47 4.00 -1.01 9.22
N PRO A 48 4.14 -1.25 10.53
CA PRO A 48 4.49 -0.17 11.47
C PRO A 48 5.83 0.48 11.16
N ASP A 49 6.84 -0.32 10.78
CA ASP A 49 8.17 0.19 10.46
C ASP A 49 8.14 1.04 9.18
N LEU A 50 7.34 0.67 8.18
CA LEU A 50 7.13 1.48 6.97
C LEU A 50 6.48 2.82 7.30
N ALA A 51 5.44 2.81 8.15
CA ALA A 51 4.78 4.03 8.58
C ALA A 51 5.78 4.98 9.27
N LEU A 52 6.54 4.48 10.24
CA LEU A 52 7.55 5.26 10.97
C LEU A 52 8.67 5.77 10.06
N ALA A 53 9.15 4.96 9.12
CA ALA A 53 10.19 5.36 8.17
C ALA A 53 9.72 6.48 7.22
N CYS A 54 8.50 6.39 6.70
CA CYS A 54 7.90 7.44 5.89
C CYS A 54 7.64 8.72 6.69
N ASP A 55 7.14 8.60 7.91
CA ASP A 55 6.91 9.74 8.81
C ASP A 55 8.23 10.46 9.15
N ALA A 56 9.29 9.72 9.41
CA ALA A 56 10.60 10.30 9.68
C ALA A 56 11.11 11.15 8.51
N VAL A 57 10.89 10.71 7.27
CA VAL A 57 11.25 11.48 6.06
C VAL A 57 10.36 12.71 5.94
N ASN A 58 9.05 12.55 6.02
CA ASN A 58 8.07 13.62 5.85
C ASN A 58 8.24 14.72 6.90
N HIS A 59 8.45 14.35 8.15
CA HIS A 59 8.61 15.29 9.27
C HIS A 59 9.98 15.98 9.30
N ASN A 60 10.96 15.48 8.54
CA ASN A 60 12.30 16.08 8.51
C ASN A 60 12.45 17.21 7.47
N THR A 61 11.44 17.51 6.67
CA THR A 61 11.49 18.61 5.69
C THR A 61 11.45 19.97 6.37
N PRO A 62 12.11 21.00 5.81
CA PRO A 62 12.03 22.37 6.33
C PRO A 62 10.58 22.88 6.41
N GLU A 63 9.78 22.61 5.38
CA GLU A 63 8.39 23.03 5.28
C GLU A 63 7.55 22.44 6.40
N TYR A 64 7.69 21.13 6.66
CA TYR A 64 6.97 20.47 7.75
C TYR A 64 7.39 21.01 9.13
N LYS A 65 8.70 21.22 9.35
CA LYS A 65 9.21 21.78 10.61
C LYS A 65 8.65 23.18 10.87
N THR A 66 8.60 24.01 9.84
CA THR A 66 8.01 25.36 9.93
C THR A 66 6.51 25.26 10.25
N TRP A 67 5.77 24.46 9.47
CA TRP A 67 4.35 24.25 9.70
C TRP A 67 4.05 23.69 11.12
N SER A 68 4.81 22.69 11.56
CA SER A 68 4.65 22.09 12.90
C SER A 68 4.93 23.08 14.03
N HIS A 69 5.94 23.95 13.86
CA HIS A 69 6.24 25.01 14.83
C HIS A 69 5.10 26.03 14.89
N ASP A 70 4.62 26.49 13.74
CA ASP A 70 3.53 27.46 13.63
C ASP A 70 2.23 26.86 14.24
N LYS A 71 1.95 25.58 13.93
CA LYS A 71 0.80 24.86 14.50
C LYS A 71 0.88 24.78 16.01
N ALA A 72 2.02 24.38 16.56
CA ALA A 72 2.22 24.30 18.02
C ALA A 72 2.07 25.66 18.72
N PHE A 73 2.47 26.76 18.05
CA PHE A 73 2.24 28.12 18.55
C PHE A 73 0.74 28.45 18.59
N LEU A 74 0.01 28.23 17.49
CA LEU A 74 -1.42 28.52 17.38
C LEU A 74 -2.28 27.63 18.30
N GLU A 75 -1.87 26.40 18.59
CA GLU A 75 -2.58 25.51 19.52
C GLU A 75 -2.35 25.91 20.98
N LYS A 76 -1.21 26.50 21.30
CA LYS A 76 -0.86 26.92 22.67
C LYS A 76 -1.57 28.22 23.07
N ASP A 77 -1.57 29.19 22.17
CA ASP A 77 -2.09 30.53 22.43
C ASP A 77 -3.42 30.69 21.66
N ARG A 78 -4.54 30.29 22.28
CA ARG A 78 -5.86 30.46 21.66
C ARG A 78 -6.13 31.95 21.42
N ARG A 79 -6.53 32.29 20.19
CA ARG A 79 -6.82 33.66 19.75
C ARG A 79 -7.73 34.39 20.76
N ASP A 80 -8.75 33.67 21.24
CA ASP A 80 -9.78 34.22 22.16
C ASP A 80 -9.26 34.49 23.58
N GLU A 81 -8.07 33.97 23.91
CA GLU A 81 -7.39 34.14 25.21
C GLU A 81 -6.35 35.26 25.17
N LEU A 82 -6.01 35.76 23.98
CA LEU A 82 -5.08 36.88 23.83
C LEU A 82 -5.74 38.20 24.23
N VAL A 83 -5.22 38.80 25.29
CA VAL A 83 -5.66 40.10 25.78
C VAL A 83 -4.69 41.17 25.28
N GLU A 84 -5.21 42.21 24.62
CA GLU A 84 -4.41 43.32 24.13
C GLU A 84 -3.80 44.10 25.29
N PRO A 85 -2.46 44.14 25.45
CA PRO A 85 -1.80 44.95 26.47
C PRO A 85 -1.88 46.44 26.13
N ASP A 86 -1.95 47.27 27.16
CA ASP A 86 -1.89 48.72 27.01
C ASP A 86 -0.59 49.16 26.33
N PRO A 87 -0.64 49.78 25.12
CA PRO A 87 0.55 50.14 24.36
C PRO A 87 1.43 51.19 25.06
N GLU A 88 0.88 52.04 25.92
CA GLU A 88 1.64 53.07 26.63
C GLU A 88 2.27 52.48 27.90
N ALA A 89 1.55 51.64 28.64
CA ALA A 89 2.05 51.00 29.85
C ALA A 89 3.01 49.83 29.57
N ASN A 90 2.73 49.03 28.52
CA ASN A 90 3.46 47.80 28.19
C ASN A 90 3.82 47.70 26.69
N PRO A 91 4.64 48.61 26.14
CA PRO A 91 4.90 48.69 24.69
C PRO A 91 5.54 47.43 24.10
N ARG A 92 6.34 46.68 24.90
CA ARG A 92 6.95 45.42 24.44
C ARG A 92 5.92 44.28 24.32
N GLU A 93 5.05 44.15 25.29
CA GLU A 93 3.98 43.16 25.30
C GLU A 93 2.94 43.44 24.22
N HIS A 94 2.58 44.71 24.03
CA HIS A 94 1.71 45.12 22.93
C HIS A 94 2.36 44.82 21.53
N ALA A 95 3.65 45.07 21.35
CA ALA A 95 4.34 44.71 20.11
C ALA A 95 4.38 43.20 19.85
N GLN A 96 4.46 42.38 20.92
CA GLN A 96 4.36 40.93 20.80
C GLN A 96 2.92 40.51 20.45
N TYR A 97 1.92 41.03 21.14
CA TYR A 97 0.49 40.79 20.86
C TYR A 97 0.14 41.09 19.39
N VAL A 98 0.62 42.21 18.82
CA VAL A 98 0.38 42.56 17.41
C VAL A 98 0.98 41.50 16.48
N LYS A 99 2.17 40.97 16.78
CA LYS A 99 2.80 39.88 16.00
C LYS A 99 2.00 38.58 16.08
N ASP A 100 1.55 38.23 17.30
CA ASP A 100 0.81 36.99 17.53
C ASP A 100 -0.56 37.06 16.82
N MET A 101 -1.24 38.20 16.86
CA MET A 101 -2.49 38.43 16.14
C MET A 101 -2.29 38.39 14.63
N ALA A 102 -1.21 38.98 14.10
CA ALA A 102 -0.89 38.89 12.68
C ALA A 102 -0.65 37.44 12.21
N MET A 103 0.00 36.63 13.04
CA MET A 103 0.20 35.21 12.75
C MET A 103 -1.13 34.43 12.75
N TRP A 104 -2.06 34.74 13.65
CA TRP A 104 -3.42 34.18 13.66
C TRP A 104 -4.21 34.59 12.41
N ASP A 105 -4.11 35.84 11.98
CA ASP A 105 -4.81 36.32 10.79
C ASP A 105 -4.25 35.71 9.50
N GLU A 106 -2.93 35.49 9.44
CA GLU A 106 -2.28 34.87 8.29
C GLU A 106 -2.43 33.35 8.24
N LYS A 107 -2.34 32.65 9.39
CA LYS A 107 -2.20 31.20 9.48
C LYS A 107 -3.30 30.51 10.29
N GLY A 108 -4.40 31.20 10.58
CA GLY A 108 -5.47 30.70 11.45
C GLY A 108 -6.09 29.34 10.99
N ASN A 109 -6.00 29.02 9.70
CA ASN A 109 -6.38 27.72 9.15
C ASN A 109 -5.13 26.85 8.90
N ILE A 110 -4.32 26.68 9.92
CA ILE A 110 -2.99 26.02 9.84
C ILE A 110 -3.07 24.59 9.28
N ASP A 111 -4.17 23.86 9.46
CA ASP A 111 -4.32 22.50 8.97
C ASP A 111 -4.43 22.44 7.44
N GLU A 112 -4.97 23.49 6.80
CA GLU A 112 -4.98 23.62 5.34
C GLU A 112 -3.58 23.95 4.77
N LEU A 113 -2.69 24.50 5.59
CA LEU A 113 -1.32 24.85 5.21
C LEU A 113 -0.34 23.70 5.42
N LYS A 114 -0.83 22.51 5.84
CA LYS A 114 0.02 21.34 6.01
C LYS A 114 0.73 20.99 4.70
N PRO A 115 2.07 20.89 4.68
CA PRO A 115 2.80 20.57 3.46
C PRO A 115 2.46 19.16 2.96
N PRO A 116 2.50 18.93 1.64
CA PRO A 116 2.28 17.62 1.07
C PRO A 116 3.35 16.62 1.55
N LEU A 117 2.98 15.34 1.60
CA LEU A 117 3.93 14.28 1.93
C LEU A 117 4.98 14.14 0.83
N VAL A 118 6.24 14.00 1.23
CA VAL A 118 7.35 13.65 0.33
C VAL A 118 7.19 12.22 -0.17
N ILE A 119 6.78 11.31 0.75
CA ILE A 119 6.53 9.91 0.43
C ILE A 119 5.33 9.38 1.20
N LYS A 120 4.40 8.71 0.49
CA LYS A 120 3.22 8.08 1.08
C LYS A 120 3.50 6.59 1.32
N PRO A 121 3.29 6.05 2.54
CA PRO A 121 3.28 4.62 2.75
C PRO A 121 2.01 3.99 2.15
N ILE A 122 2.15 2.83 1.51
CA ILE A 122 1.04 1.99 1.06
C ILE A 122 1.15 0.65 1.78
N PHE A 123 0.13 0.31 2.55
CA PHE A 123 0.10 -0.89 3.38
C PHE A 123 -0.55 -2.04 2.64
N GLY A 124 0.13 -3.16 2.56
CA GLY A 124 -0.34 -4.34 1.88
C GLY A 124 0.23 -5.63 2.46
N CYS A 125 -0.16 -6.72 1.83
CA CYS A 125 0.33 -8.06 2.13
C CYS A 125 0.24 -8.92 0.87
N GLU A 126 1.27 -9.73 0.59
CA GLU A 126 1.15 -10.82 -0.35
C GLU A 126 0.59 -12.04 0.39
N VAL A 127 -0.70 -12.30 0.19
CA VAL A 127 -1.40 -13.39 0.86
C VAL A 127 -1.30 -14.70 0.07
N TYR A 128 -1.46 -15.82 0.78
CA TYR A 128 -1.52 -17.15 0.19
C TYR A 128 -2.99 -17.54 -0.04
N PHE A 129 -3.48 -17.27 -1.24
CA PHE A 129 -4.84 -17.63 -1.65
C PHE A 129 -4.96 -19.13 -1.91
N THR A 130 -6.06 -19.72 -1.47
CA THR A 130 -6.44 -21.11 -1.80
C THR A 130 -7.87 -21.18 -2.33
N PRO A 131 -8.13 -21.93 -3.41
CA PRO A 131 -9.49 -22.21 -3.85
C PRO A 131 -10.23 -23.21 -2.95
N ASP A 132 -9.53 -23.87 -2.01
CA ASP A 132 -10.13 -24.83 -1.07
C ASP A 132 -10.78 -24.10 0.11
N GLU A 133 -12.10 -23.91 0.02
CA GLU A 133 -12.93 -23.29 1.07
C GLU A 133 -13.03 -24.14 2.35
N THR A 134 -12.69 -25.42 2.28
CA THR A 134 -12.79 -26.33 3.45
C THR A 134 -11.63 -26.17 4.41
N LEU A 135 -10.53 -25.54 3.95
CA LEU A 135 -9.27 -25.43 4.67
C LEU A 135 -8.76 -26.80 5.18
N ALA A 136 -9.00 -27.86 4.43
CA ALA A 136 -8.58 -29.21 4.76
C ALA A 136 -7.08 -29.28 5.10
N ARG A 137 -6.71 -30.24 5.97
CA ARG A 137 -5.34 -30.46 6.46
C ARG A 137 -4.83 -31.88 6.21
N ASP A 138 -5.52 -32.63 5.38
CA ASP A 138 -5.25 -34.03 5.04
C ASP A 138 -4.37 -34.20 3.80
N HIS A 139 -4.19 -33.13 3.04
CA HIS A 139 -3.30 -33.06 1.87
C HIS A 139 -2.57 -31.73 1.79
N LYS A 140 -1.54 -31.63 0.96
CA LYS A 140 -0.82 -30.39 0.71
C LYS A 140 -1.73 -29.41 -0.04
N PRO A 141 -2.01 -28.21 0.49
CA PRO A 141 -2.93 -27.25 -0.14
C PRO A 141 -2.31 -26.67 -1.42
N GLU A 142 -3.14 -26.39 -2.42
CA GLU A 142 -2.78 -25.49 -3.51
C GLU A 142 -2.78 -24.04 -2.98
N LEU A 143 -1.66 -23.35 -3.16
CA LEU A 143 -1.45 -21.98 -2.69
C LEU A 143 -1.00 -21.10 -3.85
N TYR A 144 -1.63 -19.96 -3.93
CA TYR A 144 -1.36 -18.96 -4.95
C TYR A 144 -1.07 -17.61 -4.29
N HIS A 145 -0.19 -16.83 -4.88
CA HIS A 145 0.07 -15.48 -4.41
C HIS A 145 -1.03 -14.52 -4.86
N MET A 146 -1.35 -13.56 -4.02
CA MET A 146 -2.28 -12.47 -4.30
C MET A 146 -1.84 -11.24 -3.52
N ILE A 147 -1.78 -10.08 -4.16
CA ILE A 147 -1.45 -8.84 -3.47
C ILE A 147 -2.74 -8.16 -3.04
N LEU A 148 -2.80 -7.80 -1.77
CA LEU A 148 -3.85 -6.97 -1.20
C LEU A 148 -3.23 -5.68 -0.67
N LEU A 149 -3.81 -4.53 -1.04
CA LEU A 149 -3.38 -3.20 -0.61
C LEU A 149 -4.55 -2.48 0.06
N ALA A 150 -4.29 -1.79 1.16
CA ALA A 150 -5.28 -0.93 1.80
C ALA A 150 -5.44 0.37 1.00
N LYS A 151 -6.65 0.67 0.54
CA LYS A 151 -7.02 1.89 -0.17
C LYS A 151 -7.30 3.05 0.79
N ASP A 152 -7.90 2.73 1.93
CA ASP A 152 -8.32 3.65 2.98
C ASP A 152 -8.26 2.99 4.37
N GLN A 153 -8.78 3.69 5.39
CA GLN A 153 -8.79 3.18 6.77
C GLN A 153 -9.68 1.94 6.93
N GLU A 154 -10.81 1.84 6.23
CA GLU A 154 -11.67 0.66 6.25
C GLU A 154 -10.95 -0.53 5.62
N GLY A 155 -10.32 -0.31 4.47
CA GLY A 155 -9.49 -1.32 3.81
C GLY A 155 -8.30 -1.79 4.64
N TYR A 156 -7.68 -0.89 5.41
CA TYR A 156 -6.60 -1.28 6.34
C TYR A 156 -7.11 -2.22 7.45
N VAL A 157 -8.27 -1.92 8.03
CA VAL A 157 -8.89 -2.80 9.02
C VAL A 157 -9.28 -4.14 8.41
N ASN A 158 -9.87 -4.13 7.21
CA ASN A 158 -10.26 -5.33 6.47
C ASN A 158 -9.04 -6.19 6.09
N LEU A 159 -7.93 -5.58 5.67
CA LEU A 159 -6.68 -6.27 5.40
C LEU A 159 -6.13 -6.97 6.66
N MET A 160 -6.13 -6.27 7.81
CA MET A 160 -5.71 -6.87 9.09
C MET A 160 -6.61 -8.06 9.46
N GLN A 161 -7.93 -7.96 9.26
CA GLN A 161 -8.86 -9.05 9.53
C GLN A 161 -8.61 -10.24 8.61
N THR A 162 -8.44 -9.99 7.31
CA THR A 162 -8.12 -11.01 6.30
C THR A 162 -6.86 -11.80 6.69
N VAL A 163 -5.77 -11.10 6.99
CA VAL A 163 -4.49 -11.72 7.37
C VAL A 163 -4.58 -12.44 8.72
N SER A 164 -5.29 -11.86 9.70
CA SER A 164 -5.46 -12.47 11.02
C SER A 164 -6.29 -13.75 10.96
N GLU A 165 -7.39 -13.78 10.22
CA GLU A 165 -8.18 -14.99 10.02
C GLU A 165 -7.39 -16.08 9.29
N ALA A 166 -6.62 -15.70 8.25
CA ALA A 166 -5.74 -16.63 7.57
C ALA A 166 -4.70 -17.25 8.52
N ALA A 167 -4.14 -16.46 9.44
CA ALA A 167 -3.16 -16.93 10.42
C ALA A 167 -3.80 -17.82 11.50
N VAL A 168 -5.00 -17.49 12.00
CA VAL A 168 -5.63 -18.19 13.12
C VAL A 168 -6.41 -19.42 12.66
N GLN A 169 -7.21 -19.28 11.61
CA GLN A 169 -8.13 -20.34 11.14
C GLN A 169 -7.56 -21.10 9.94
N GLY A 170 -6.90 -20.36 9.02
CA GLY A 170 -6.42 -20.90 7.75
C GLY A 170 -5.02 -21.53 7.81
N PHE A 171 -4.28 -21.44 8.92
CA PHE A 171 -2.89 -21.86 8.95
C PHE A 171 -2.72 -23.38 8.78
N TYR A 172 -2.07 -23.76 7.68
CA TYR A 172 -1.54 -25.10 7.43
C TYR A 172 -0.41 -24.97 6.39
N TYR A 173 0.84 -25.15 6.80
CA TYR A 173 2.08 -24.76 6.13
C TYR A 173 2.24 -23.25 5.96
N LYS A 174 1.20 -22.56 5.51
CA LYS A 174 1.11 -21.10 5.30
C LYS A 174 -0.27 -20.59 5.79
N PRO A 175 -0.40 -19.31 6.13
CA PRO A 175 -1.72 -18.70 6.41
C PRO A 175 -2.53 -18.61 5.12
N ARG A 176 -3.62 -19.36 5.03
CA ARG A 176 -4.43 -19.48 3.81
C ARG A 176 -5.61 -18.53 3.83
N VAL A 177 -5.76 -17.80 2.73
CA VAL A 177 -6.92 -16.93 2.47
C VAL A 177 -7.84 -17.63 1.49
N THR A 178 -9.13 -17.75 1.79
CA THR A 178 -10.16 -18.32 0.92
C THR A 178 -10.93 -17.22 0.19
N LEU A 179 -11.72 -17.59 -0.80
CA LEU A 179 -12.61 -16.64 -1.49
C LEU A 179 -13.70 -16.09 -0.55
N ASP A 180 -14.20 -16.92 0.38
CA ASP A 180 -15.17 -16.48 1.39
C ASP A 180 -14.57 -15.42 2.34
N ASN A 181 -13.32 -15.63 2.78
CA ASN A 181 -12.61 -14.63 3.58
C ASN A 181 -12.46 -13.31 2.80
N LEU A 182 -12.06 -13.35 1.52
CA LEU A 182 -11.96 -12.16 0.67
C LEU A 182 -13.30 -11.43 0.54
N ARG A 183 -14.39 -12.15 0.24
CA ARG A 183 -15.73 -11.56 0.08
C ARG A 183 -16.23 -10.85 1.33
N ARG A 184 -15.88 -11.34 2.51
CA ARG A 184 -16.26 -10.68 3.77
C ARG A 184 -15.50 -9.39 4.04
N HIS A 185 -14.29 -9.25 3.51
CA HIS A 185 -13.37 -8.16 3.85
C HIS A 185 -12.90 -7.32 2.65
N ALA A 186 -13.45 -7.54 1.43
CA ALA A 186 -12.95 -6.89 0.20
C ALA A 186 -13.05 -5.36 0.18
N LYS A 187 -14.01 -4.79 0.93
CA LYS A 187 -14.30 -3.35 0.88
C LYS A 187 -13.09 -2.50 1.30
N GLY A 188 -12.79 -1.46 0.52
CA GLY A 188 -11.66 -0.56 0.76
C GLY A 188 -10.29 -1.19 0.50
N MET A 189 -10.23 -2.39 -0.11
CA MET A 189 -8.99 -3.02 -0.53
C MET A 189 -8.84 -3.00 -2.05
N ILE A 190 -7.61 -2.83 -2.51
CA ILE A 190 -7.19 -3.07 -3.89
C ILE A 190 -6.53 -4.44 -3.95
N CYS A 191 -6.87 -5.22 -4.99
CA CYS A 191 -6.27 -6.53 -5.24
C CYS A 191 -5.52 -6.54 -6.57
N THR A 192 -4.37 -7.24 -6.63
CA THR A 192 -3.74 -7.59 -7.91
C THR A 192 -3.57 -9.10 -8.04
N SER A 193 -3.46 -9.57 -9.29
CA SER A 193 -3.26 -11.00 -9.60
C SER A 193 -1.89 -11.54 -9.18
N ALA A 194 -1.05 -10.71 -8.57
CA ALA A 194 0.32 -10.98 -8.17
C ALA A 194 1.24 -11.42 -9.32
N CYS A 195 2.35 -12.06 -8.97
CA CYS A 195 3.39 -12.53 -9.88
C CYS A 195 3.00 -13.85 -10.59
N ILE A 196 3.96 -14.49 -11.21
CA ILE A 196 3.82 -15.82 -11.86
C ILE A 196 3.29 -16.93 -10.90
N ALA A 197 3.39 -16.74 -9.59
CA ALA A 197 2.82 -17.64 -8.59
C ALA A 197 1.35 -17.35 -8.27
N GLY A 198 0.74 -16.35 -8.90
CA GLY A 198 -0.69 -16.06 -8.80
C GLY A 198 -1.54 -17.12 -9.48
N ILE A 199 -2.81 -17.22 -9.09
CA ILE A 199 -3.72 -18.25 -9.62
C ILE A 199 -3.97 -18.08 -11.12
N ILE A 200 -4.17 -16.85 -11.60
CA ILE A 200 -4.42 -16.59 -13.01
C ILE A 200 -3.21 -16.98 -13.88
N PRO A 201 -1.98 -16.51 -13.61
CA PRO A 201 -0.80 -16.97 -14.35
C PRO A 201 -0.59 -18.49 -14.29
N LYS A 202 -0.87 -19.14 -13.15
CA LYS A 202 -0.74 -20.60 -13.04
C LYS A 202 -1.73 -21.37 -13.87
N TYR A 203 -2.96 -20.87 -14.05
CA TYR A 203 -3.95 -21.47 -14.94
C TYR A 203 -3.56 -21.28 -16.41
N ILE A 204 -3.04 -20.10 -16.77
CA ILE A 204 -2.50 -19.85 -18.12
C ILE A 204 -1.35 -20.83 -18.41
N ASP A 205 -0.41 -20.97 -17.51
CA ASP A 205 0.77 -21.85 -17.66
C ASP A 205 0.36 -23.32 -17.84
N ARG A 206 -0.71 -23.77 -17.19
CA ARG A 206 -1.31 -25.11 -17.34
C ARG A 206 -2.11 -25.28 -18.64
N GLY A 207 -2.33 -24.22 -19.42
CA GLY A 207 -3.16 -24.22 -20.64
C GLY A 207 -4.67 -24.14 -20.37
N ASP A 208 -5.06 -23.88 -19.12
CA ASP A 208 -6.47 -23.73 -18.73
C ASP A 208 -6.91 -22.26 -18.81
N MET A 209 -7.14 -21.80 -20.02
CA MET A 209 -7.57 -20.43 -20.29
C MET A 209 -8.97 -20.12 -19.74
N GLU A 210 -9.89 -21.09 -19.76
CA GLU A 210 -11.24 -20.91 -19.22
C GLU A 210 -11.18 -20.69 -17.70
N GLY A 211 -10.41 -21.49 -17.01
CA GLY A 211 -10.16 -21.34 -15.56
C GLY A 211 -9.49 -20.00 -15.23
N ALA A 212 -8.50 -19.56 -16.03
CA ALA A 212 -7.84 -18.27 -15.84
C ALA A 212 -8.81 -17.08 -15.95
N ILE A 213 -9.65 -17.08 -16.99
CA ILE A 213 -10.70 -16.07 -17.21
C ILE A 213 -11.71 -16.08 -16.07
N LYS A 214 -12.19 -17.26 -15.67
CA LYS A 214 -13.13 -17.42 -14.56
C LYS A 214 -12.61 -16.86 -13.24
N TRP A 215 -11.33 -17.06 -12.94
CA TRP A 215 -10.73 -16.48 -11.74
C TRP A 215 -10.60 -14.96 -11.85
N ALA A 216 -10.23 -14.42 -13.01
CA ALA A 216 -10.21 -12.98 -13.23
C ALA A 216 -11.58 -12.33 -13.03
N GLU A 217 -12.65 -12.94 -13.58
CA GLU A 217 -14.04 -12.51 -13.35
C GLU A 217 -14.43 -12.61 -11.87
N THR A 218 -14.08 -13.71 -11.22
CA THR A 218 -14.39 -13.92 -9.78
C THR A 218 -13.78 -12.83 -8.92
N PHE A 219 -12.52 -12.46 -9.14
CA PHE A 219 -11.88 -11.39 -8.37
C PHE A 219 -12.41 -10.01 -8.73
N ARG A 220 -12.65 -9.73 -10.02
CA ARG A 220 -13.32 -8.49 -10.45
C ARG A 220 -14.64 -8.29 -9.69
N ASP A 221 -15.43 -9.34 -9.53
CA ASP A 221 -16.75 -9.30 -8.91
C ASP A 221 -16.69 -9.39 -7.37
N THR A 222 -15.53 -9.70 -6.81
CA THR A 222 -15.30 -9.76 -5.35
C THR A 222 -14.90 -8.40 -4.78
N PHE A 223 -14.10 -7.64 -5.49
CA PHE A 223 -13.65 -6.31 -5.07
C PHE A 223 -14.56 -5.20 -5.62
N GLU A 224 -14.42 -3.98 -5.09
CA GLU A 224 -15.20 -2.84 -5.61
C GLU A 224 -14.82 -2.54 -7.07
N PRO A 225 -15.74 -1.98 -7.88
CA PRO A 225 -15.46 -1.68 -9.27
C PRO A 225 -14.19 -0.84 -9.45
N GLY A 226 -13.23 -1.39 -10.18
CA GLY A 226 -11.93 -0.74 -10.43
C GLY A 226 -10.84 -1.04 -9.41
N ASP A 227 -11.10 -1.83 -8.37
CA ASP A 227 -10.13 -2.17 -7.33
C ASP A 227 -9.50 -3.57 -7.53
N PHE A 228 -9.79 -4.27 -8.61
CA PHE A 228 -9.03 -5.44 -9.05
C PHE A 228 -8.21 -5.14 -10.31
N TYR A 229 -6.94 -5.57 -10.30
CA TYR A 229 -5.99 -5.37 -11.40
C TYR A 229 -5.32 -6.68 -11.78
N ILE A 230 -5.11 -6.88 -13.07
CA ILE A 230 -4.16 -7.88 -13.55
C ILE A 230 -2.76 -7.28 -13.46
N GLU A 231 -1.86 -7.95 -12.75
CA GLU A 231 -0.46 -7.53 -12.61
C GLU A 231 0.41 -8.20 -13.67
N ILE A 232 1.28 -7.42 -14.31
CA ILE A 232 2.29 -7.93 -15.25
C ILE A 232 3.68 -7.61 -14.74
N GLN A 233 4.60 -8.54 -14.89
CA GLN A 233 5.96 -8.45 -14.38
C GLN A 233 6.94 -9.09 -15.34
N GLU A 234 7.99 -8.37 -15.74
CA GLU A 234 9.10 -8.93 -16.50
C GLU A 234 10.16 -9.50 -15.54
N HIS A 235 10.26 -10.83 -15.44
CA HIS A 235 11.25 -11.52 -14.61
C HIS A 235 12.46 -12.01 -15.41
N GLY A 236 12.39 -12.02 -16.74
CA GLY A 236 13.39 -12.61 -17.62
C GLY A 236 13.42 -14.14 -17.56
N ILE A 237 12.28 -14.78 -17.24
CA ILE A 237 12.18 -16.23 -17.05
C ILE A 237 11.28 -16.87 -18.10
N THR A 238 11.38 -18.18 -18.18
CA THR A 238 10.43 -19.04 -18.89
C THR A 238 9.79 -19.97 -17.89
N THR A 239 8.48 -20.15 -17.96
CA THR A 239 7.75 -21.04 -17.04
C THR A 239 8.13 -22.51 -17.28
N ASP A 240 7.73 -23.39 -16.35
CA ASP A 240 7.95 -24.83 -16.46
C ASP A 240 7.33 -25.44 -17.72
N ASN A 241 6.25 -24.85 -18.23
CA ASN A 241 5.58 -25.28 -19.46
C ASN A 241 6.02 -24.51 -20.72
N GLY A 242 7.07 -23.70 -20.61
CA GLY A 242 7.74 -23.08 -21.75
C GLY A 242 7.19 -21.70 -22.16
N LEU A 243 6.30 -21.07 -21.39
CA LEU A 243 5.84 -19.70 -21.66
C LEU A 243 6.89 -18.69 -21.23
N THR A 244 7.25 -17.77 -22.14
CA THR A 244 8.10 -16.62 -21.80
C THR A 244 7.30 -15.52 -21.09
N ASP A 245 7.98 -14.60 -20.39
CA ASP A 245 7.32 -13.44 -19.77
C ASP A 245 6.47 -12.66 -20.79
N GLU A 246 7.00 -12.42 -22.00
CA GLU A 246 6.27 -11.69 -23.03
C GLU A 246 4.96 -12.39 -23.45
N GLN A 247 4.98 -13.72 -23.53
CA GLN A 247 3.78 -14.50 -23.84
C GLN A 247 2.77 -14.48 -22.70
N MET A 248 3.26 -14.59 -21.46
CA MET A 248 2.44 -14.49 -20.25
C MET A 248 1.79 -13.13 -20.17
N ASP A 249 2.55 -12.04 -20.28
CA ASP A 249 2.08 -10.67 -20.19
C ASP A 249 1.05 -10.34 -21.27
N ARG A 250 1.28 -10.76 -22.52
CA ARG A 250 0.29 -10.61 -23.59
C ARG A 250 -1.02 -11.29 -23.26
N THR A 251 -0.95 -12.53 -22.76
CA THR A 251 -2.15 -13.30 -22.39
C THR A 251 -2.88 -12.65 -21.22
N LEU A 252 -2.16 -12.18 -20.21
CA LEU A 252 -2.72 -11.46 -19.07
C LEU A 252 -3.41 -10.16 -19.49
N ILE A 253 -2.79 -9.38 -20.40
CA ILE A 253 -3.39 -8.16 -20.96
C ILE A 253 -4.67 -8.47 -21.75
N ASP A 254 -4.69 -9.56 -22.50
CA ASP A 254 -5.88 -9.95 -23.26
C ASP A 254 -7.02 -10.40 -22.33
N ILE A 255 -6.71 -11.15 -21.28
CA ILE A 255 -7.68 -11.48 -20.23
C ILE A 255 -8.20 -10.20 -19.55
N ALA A 256 -7.32 -9.26 -19.17
CA ALA A 256 -7.73 -8.00 -18.57
C ALA A 256 -8.73 -7.23 -19.45
N LYS A 257 -8.46 -7.12 -20.74
CA LYS A 257 -9.39 -6.51 -21.72
C LYS A 257 -10.72 -7.25 -21.79
N GLN A 258 -10.68 -8.59 -21.85
CA GLN A 258 -11.87 -9.43 -21.95
C GLN A 258 -12.78 -9.28 -20.74
N VAL A 259 -12.21 -9.27 -19.53
CA VAL A 259 -12.98 -9.17 -18.28
C VAL A 259 -13.25 -7.73 -17.86
N GLY A 260 -12.67 -6.74 -18.55
CA GLY A 260 -12.91 -5.32 -18.28
C GLY A 260 -12.22 -4.79 -17.02
N VAL A 261 -11.01 -5.26 -16.72
CA VAL A 261 -10.19 -4.77 -15.59
C VAL A 261 -8.93 -4.08 -16.08
N ASN A 262 -8.33 -3.25 -15.21
CA ASN A 262 -7.09 -2.56 -15.49
C ASN A 262 -5.87 -3.46 -15.30
N VAL A 263 -4.77 -3.08 -15.95
CA VAL A 263 -3.46 -3.72 -15.80
C VAL A 263 -2.58 -2.86 -14.89
N ALA A 264 -1.94 -3.50 -13.92
CA ALA A 264 -0.90 -2.91 -13.10
C ALA A 264 0.47 -3.37 -13.65
N GLU A 265 1.26 -2.42 -14.19
CA GLU A 265 2.57 -2.71 -14.77
C GLU A 265 3.65 -2.51 -13.73
N ARG A 266 4.55 -3.49 -13.59
CA ARG A 266 5.83 -3.29 -12.91
C ARG A 266 6.79 -2.62 -13.88
N ALA A 267 7.47 -1.53 -13.46
CA ALA A 267 8.50 -0.93 -14.29
C ALA A 267 9.58 -1.98 -14.63
N LYS A 268 9.98 -2.00 -15.91
CA LYS A 268 11.19 -2.73 -16.31
C LYS A 268 12.34 -2.31 -15.41
N ALA A 269 12.97 -3.24 -14.73
CA ALA A 269 14.20 -2.98 -14.00
C ALA A 269 15.26 -2.53 -15.01
N LYS A 270 15.35 -1.22 -15.23
CA LYS A 270 16.53 -0.67 -15.92
C LYS A 270 17.66 -0.78 -14.93
N GLY A 271 18.44 -1.86 -15.09
CA GLY A 271 19.71 -2.12 -14.46
C GLY A 271 19.95 -1.37 -13.14
N ILE A 272 19.61 -2.00 -12.00
CA ILE A 272 20.17 -1.67 -10.70
C ILE A 272 21.25 -2.68 -10.40
#